data_12262ef299b7b29a85bf5ccc126f383c
#
_entry.id   12262ef299b7b29a85bf5ccc126f383c
#
_cell.length_a   1.000
_cell.length_b   1.000
_cell.length_c   1.000
_cell.angle_alpha   90.00
_cell.angle_beta   90.00
_cell.angle_gamma   90.00
#
_symmetry.space_group_name_H-M   'P 1'
#
loop_
_entity.id
_entity.type
_entity.pdbx_description
1 polymer ?
#
loop_
_entity_poly.entity_id
_entity_poly.type
_entity_poly.pdbx_seq_one_letter_code
_entity_poly.pdbx_strand_id
1 'polypeptide(L)'
;MNAALASVVSALIFSFRSRLALQVEILALRHQLNVLRRSTDARRKLRTSDRVLWVWLSRLWPAWRSALLIVKPETVIHWHRQGFRLYWRWKSRRLGRPDAGREIRELIRKMCLSNPTWGAPRVHGELLKLGLDVSQSTVSKYMVRPRKPPSQTWRTFLKNHIKQLVSVDFFVVHTIDFKLLFVFLVLAHDRRRVIHFNVTEHPTAEWAAAQLMQAFPWDTPPRYLLHDRDRIYGDTFRAQASNMQITEVLTAPRSPWQTPYVERLIGSIRRECLDHIIVMNVSSLRRILKSFFDYYHSSRTHLALAKDAPKPRPIQPPQAGRVVELPQVDGLHHRYERRAA
;
A
#
# COMPACT_ATOMS: atom_id res chain seq x y z
N MET A 1 44.61 57.26 25.77
CA MET A 1 44.72 57.78 24.39
C MET A 1 43.39 57.64 23.73
N ASN A 2 42.66 58.41 23.64
CA ASN A 2 42.18 59.77 23.51
C ASN A 2 40.81 59.71 22.79
N ALA A 3 39.73 59.70 23.57
CA ALA A 3 38.36 59.83 23.02
C ALA A 3 38.25 61.05 22.04
N ALA A 4 39.07 62.10 22.28
CA ALA A 4 39.17 63.25 21.42
C ALA A 4 39.74 62.93 20.03
N LEU A 5 40.80 62.08 19.92
CA LEU A 5 41.39 61.72 18.64
C LEU A 5 40.44 60.82 17.81
N ALA A 6 39.71 59.91 18.46
CA ALA A 6 38.68 59.10 17.85
C ALA A 6 37.52 59.96 17.29
N SER A 7 37.15 61.04 18.00
CA SER A 7 36.12 61.98 17.58
C SER A 7 36.54 62.77 16.34
N VAL A 8 37.81 63.25 16.28
CA VAL A 8 38.35 63.99 15.12
C VAL A 8 38.46 63.09 13.88
N VAL A 9 38.96 61.88 14.02
CA VAL A 9 39.05 60.92 12.92
C VAL A 9 37.63 60.56 12.42
N SER A 10 36.66 60.36 13.31
CA SER A 10 35.28 60.16 12.93
C SER A 10 34.72 61.37 12.17
N ALA A 11 34.98 62.59 12.58
CA ALA A 11 34.49 63.79 11.89
C ALA A 11 35.05 63.92 10.47
N LEU A 12 36.34 63.58 10.26
CA LEU A 12 36.98 63.55 8.93
C LEU A 12 36.36 62.49 8.01
N ILE A 13 36.06 61.28 8.53
CA ILE A 13 35.37 60.23 7.74
C ILE A 13 33.94 60.64 7.39
N PHE A 14 33.24 61.36 8.26
CA PHE A 14 31.91 61.89 8.00
C PHE A 14 31.84 62.94 6.91
N SER A 15 32.89 63.74 6.71
CA SER A 15 32.93 64.80 5.66
C SER A 15 32.89 64.21 4.24
N PHE A 16 33.26 62.98 4.02
CA PHE A 16 33.18 62.28 2.72
C PHE A 16 31.88 61.53 2.48
N ARG A 17 30.93 61.49 3.44
CA ARG A 17 29.62 60.84 3.26
C ARG A 17 28.63 61.72 2.54
N SER A 18 27.79 61.11 1.69
CA SER A 18 26.72 61.88 1.01
C SER A 18 25.74 62.47 2.03
N ARG A 19 25.22 63.68 1.78
CA ARG A 19 24.24 64.36 2.65
C ARG A 19 23.05 63.48 3.00
N LEU A 20 22.59 62.62 2.07
CA LEU A 20 21.52 61.64 2.28
C LEU A 20 21.90 60.61 3.35
N ALA A 21 23.11 60.08 3.31
CA ALA A 21 23.57 59.10 4.28
C ALA A 21 23.60 59.66 5.70
N LEU A 22 24.07 60.90 5.87
CA LEU A 22 24.07 61.61 7.15
C LEU A 22 22.66 61.88 7.67
N GLN A 23 21.74 62.31 6.78
CA GLN A 23 20.34 62.53 7.18
C GLN A 23 19.66 61.23 7.65
N VAL A 24 19.90 60.09 6.99
CA VAL A 24 19.37 58.79 7.38
C VAL A 24 19.97 58.33 8.72
N GLU A 25 21.26 58.58 8.94
CA GLU A 25 21.90 58.28 10.23
C GLU A 25 21.35 59.13 11.37
N ILE A 26 21.14 60.43 11.16
CA ILE A 26 20.47 61.33 12.13
C ILE A 26 19.06 60.85 12.43
N LEU A 27 18.31 60.44 11.39
CA LEU A 27 16.97 59.89 11.59
C LEU A 27 16.99 58.62 12.45
N ALA A 28 17.90 57.72 12.16
CA ALA A 28 18.08 56.47 12.89
C ALA A 28 18.43 56.72 14.36
N LEU A 29 19.37 57.64 14.62
CA LEU A 29 19.76 58.02 15.99
C LEU A 29 18.63 58.70 16.77
N ARG A 30 17.94 59.67 16.15
CA ARG A 30 16.76 60.32 16.75
C ARG A 30 15.65 59.33 17.06
N HIS A 31 15.41 58.38 16.17
CA HIS A 31 14.43 57.34 16.42
C HIS A 31 14.82 56.48 17.63
N GLN A 32 16.08 56.07 17.75
CA GLN A 32 16.57 55.32 18.90
C GLN A 32 16.46 56.12 20.21
N LEU A 33 16.80 57.41 20.20
CA LEU A 33 16.61 58.29 21.34
C LEU A 33 15.14 58.39 21.74
N ASN A 34 14.21 58.47 20.77
CA ASN A 34 12.78 58.49 21.04
C ASN A 34 12.26 57.17 21.64
N VAL A 35 12.83 56.02 21.18
CA VAL A 35 12.49 54.70 21.77
C VAL A 35 13.04 54.63 23.19
N LEU A 36 14.22 55.10 23.49
CA LEU A 36 14.80 55.15 24.81
C LEU A 36 14.04 56.06 25.75
N ARG A 37 13.63 57.27 25.31
CA ARG A 37 12.84 58.20 26.11
C ARG A 37 11.42 57.68 26.46
N ARG A 38 10.83 56.86 25.57
CA ARG A 38 9.51 56.25 25.84
C ARG A 38 9.53 55.09 26.82
N SER A 39 10.69 54.50 27.00
CA SER A 39 10.85 53.28 27.77
C SER A 39 11.45 53.57 29.14
N THR A 40 10.60 53.75 30.13
CA THR A 40 10.99 53.92 31.55
C THR A 40 11.25 52.56 32.23
N ASP A 41 10.90 51.43 31.60
CA ASP A 41 11.03 50.09 32.15
C ASP A 41 12.31 49.37 31.71
N ALA A 42 12.82 48.49 32.55
CA ALA A 42 14.00 47.66 32.31
C ALA A 42 13.94 46.79 31.05
N ARG A 43 12.73 46.48 30.53
CA ARG A 43 12.51 45.77 29.25
C ARG A 43 12.04 46.73 28.17
N ARG A 44 12.93 47.09 27.27
CA ARG A 44 12.65 47.96 26.12
C ARG A 44 11.67 47.33 25.15
N LYS A 45 10.40 47.76 25.11
CA LYS A 45 9.39 47.25 24.20
C LYS A 45 9.35 48.04 22.91
N LEU A 46 9.85 47.47 21.81
CA LEU A 46 9.74 48.04 20.46
C LEU A 46 8.34 47.84 19.90
N ARG A 47 7.73 48.90 19.42
CA ARG A 47 6.43 48.88 18.72
C ARG A 47 6.60 48.31 17.32
N THR A 48 5.49 47.88 16.69
CA THR A 48 5.49 47.36 15.32
C THR A 48 6.03 48.41 14.32
N SER A 49 5.68 49.68 14.50
CA SER A 49 6.20 50.80 13.71
C SER A 49 7.74 50.87 13.75
N ASP A 50 8.32 50.74 14.93
CA ASP A 50 9.78 50.77 15.12
C ASP A 50 10.47 49.63 14.39
N ARG A 51 9.88 48.45 14.41
CA ARG A 51 10.38 47.25 13.71
C ARG A 51 10.32 47.44 12.19
N VAL A 52 9.21 48.00 11.67
CA VAL A 52 9.02 48.25 10.25
C VAL A 52 10.02 49.29 9.77
N LEU A 53 10.25 50.39 10.52
CA LEU A 53 11.22 51.40 10.21
C LEU A 53 12.63 50.80 10.06
N TRP A 54 13.09 49.97 11.01
CA TRP A 54 14.39 49.34 10.95
C TRP A 54 14.52 48.31 9.83
N VAL A 55 13.49 47.60 9.53
CA VAL A 55 13.47 46.72 8.33
C VAL A 55 13.60 47.51 7.05
N TRP A 56 12.96 48.70 6.96
CA TRP A 56 13.06 49.59 5.80
C TRP A 56 14.45 50.21 5.69
N LEU A 57 15.00 50.73 6.76
CA LEU A 57 16.35 51.27 6.83
C LEU A 57 17.41 50.23 6.43
N SER A 58 17.23 48.98 6.85
CA SER A 58 18.16 47.89 6.50
C SER A 58 18.21 47.59 4.99
N ARG A 59 17.21 48.00 4.23
CA ARG A 59 17.15 47.84 2.77
C ARG A 59 17.71 49.05 1.98
N LEU A 60 17.52 50.22 2.52
CA LEU A 60 17.87 51.46 1.82
C LEU A 60 19.28 51.97 2.19
N TRP A 61 19.77 51.60 3.35
CA TRP A 61 21.02 52.13 3.87
C TRP A 61 22.03 51.02 4.21
N PRO A 62 23.16 50.90 3.48
CA PRO A 62 24.13 49.82 3.69
C PRO A 62 24.79 49.82 5.09
N ALA A 63 25.02 51.01 5.66
CA ALA A 63 25.69 51.19 6.94
C ALA A 63 24.76 51.09 8.16
N TRP A 64 23.53 50.64 8.01
CA TRP A 64 22.53 50.55 9.08
C TRP A 64 22.98 49.73 10.29
N ARG A 65 23.87 48.72 10.09
CA ARG A 65 24.36 47.85 11.16
C ARG A 65 25.22 48.61 12.17
N SER A 66 26.05 49.57 11.74
CA SER A 66 26.93 50.33 12.63
C SER A 66 26.17 51.38 13.45
N ALA A 67 25.01 51.83 13.00
CA ALA A 67 24.18 52.77 13.71
C ALA A 67 23.19 52.14 14.71
N LEU A 68 23.09 50.82 14.77
CA LEU A 68 22.21 50.13 15.70
C LEU A 68 22.84 50.03 17.09
N LEU A 69 22.17 50.62 18.10
CA LEU A 69 22.56 50.57 19.51
C LEU A 69 21.56 49.81 20.39
N ILE A 70 20.25 49.84 20.02
CA ILE A 70 19.17 49.32 20.84
C ILE A 70 18.91 47.83 20.59
N VAL A 71 19.16 47.37 19.36
CA VAL A 71 18.82 45.99 18.91
C VAL A 71 20.01 45.40 18.15
N LYS A 72 20.16 44.09 18.24
CA LYS A 72 21.18 43.38 17.43
C LYS A 72 20.76 43.35 15.96
N PRO A 73 21.70 43.46 14.99
CA PRO A 73 21.39 43.36 13.56
C PRO A 73 20.62 42.09 13.18
N GLU A 74 20.91 40.97 13.82
CA GLU A 74 20.23 39.68 13.61
C GLU A 74 18.73 39.75 13.90
N THR A 75 18.34 40.59 14.87
CA THR A 75 16.95 40.79 15.25
C THR A 75 16.18 41.52 14.13
N VAL A 76 16.79 42.51 13.50
CA VAL A 76 16.18 43.21 12.35
C VAL A 76 16.04 42.28 11.15
N ILE A 77 17.04 41.45 10.88
CA ILE A 77 17.00 40.44 9.83
C ILE A 77 15.89 39.44 10.14
N HIS A 78 15.73 39.01 11.38
CA HIS A 78 14.64 38.11 11.81
C HIS A 78 13.28 38.75 11.53
N TRP A 79 13.06 40.01 11.90
CA TRP A 79 11.80 40.72 11.61
C TRP A 79 11.52 40.81 10.11
N HIS A 80 12.52 41.11 9.31
CA HIS A 80 12.38 41.11 7.86
C HIS A 80 11.95 39.73 7.34
N ARG A 81 12.60 38.62 7.78
CA ARG A 81 12.26 37.27 7.38
C ARG A 81 10.85 36.88 7.82
N GLN A 82 10.43 37.32 9.00
CA GLN A 82 9.08 37.07 9.49
C GLN A 82 8.02 37.84 8.69
N GLY A 83 8.26 39.13 8.42
CA GLY A 83 7.40 39.97 7.58
C GLY A 83 7.29 39.45 6.15
N PHE A 84 8.41 39.02 5.55
CA PHE A 84 8.45 38.40 4.24
C PHE A 84 7.62 37.11 4.19
N ARG A 85 7.76 36.22 5.19
CA ARG A 85 6.92 35.01 5.29
C ARG A 85 5.44 35.32 5.42
N LEU A 86 5.07 36.32 6.21
CA LEU A 86 3.67 36.74 6.38
C LEU A 86 3.10 37.33 5.08
N TYR A 87 3.87 38.19 4.39
CA TYR A 87 3.49 38.77 3.10
C TYR A 87 3.26 37.69 2.03
N TRP A 88 4.20 36.74 1.90
CA TRP A 88 4.05 35.67 0.93
C TRP A 88 2.95 34.70 1.30
N ARG A 89 2.75 34.40 2.58
CA ARG A 89 1.60 33.62 3.06
C ARG A 89 0.29 34.29 2.74
N TRP A 90 0.21 35.60 2.87
CA TRP A 90 -0.97 36.37 2.49
C TRP A 90 -1.17 36.40 0.98
N LYS A 91 -0.12 36.70 0.22
CA LYS A 91 -0.16 36.73 -1.25
C LYS A 91 -0.39 35.36 -1.88
N SER A 92 0.15 34.30 -1.31
CA SER A 92 0.00 32.91 -1.77
C SER A 92 -1.26 32.23 -1.24
N ARG A 93 -2.16 32.94 -0.55
CA ARG A 93 -3.51 32.45 -0.30
C ARG A 93 -4.24 32.34 -1.64
N ARG A 94 -3.94 31.24 -2.35
CA ARG A 94 -4.80 30.81 -3.43
C ARG A 94 -6.16 30.52 -2.81
N LEU A 95 -7.21 31.09 -3.37
CA LEU A 95 -8.56 30.58 -3.18
C LEU A 95 -8.44 29.08 -3.44
N GLY A 96 -8.57 28.26 -2.39
CA GLY A 96 -8.46 26.83 -2.50
C GLY A 96 -9.47 26.34 -3.55
N ARG A 97 -9.19 25.19 -4.17
CA ARG A 97 -10.16 24.55 -5.07
C ARG A 97 -11.54 24.59 -4.38
N PRO A 98 -12.62 24.99 -5.09
CA PRO A 98 -13.96 25.03 -4.51
C PRO A 98 -14.23 23.71 -3.80
N ASP A 99 -14.75 23.81 -2.57
CA ASP A 99 -15.05 22.64 -1.76
C ASP A 99 -16.15 21.83 -2.48
N ALA A 100 -16.01 20.51 -2.49
CA ALA A 100 -17.06 19.65 -3.02
C ALA A 100 -18.36 19.95 -2.26
N GLY A 101 -19.41 20.30 -2.97
CA GLY A 101 -20.70 20.68 -2.38
C GLY A 101 -21.17 19.66 -1.33
N ARG A 102 -21.96 20.13 -0.37
CA ARG A 102 -22.49 19.29 0.72
C ARG A 102 -23.20 18.04 0.20
N GLU A 103 -23.98 18.19 -0.87
CA GLU A 103 -24.72 17.11 -1.53
C GLU A 103 -23.80 16.01 -2.07
N ILE A 104 -22.72 16.39 -2.72
CA ILE A 104 -21.73 15.43 -3.27
C ILE A 104 -21.06 14.65 -2.14
N ARG A 105 -20.74 15.30 -1.02
CA ARG A 105 -20.15 14.63 0.15
C ARG A 105 -21.12 13.63 0.79
N GLU A 106 -22.38 14.00 0.91
CA GLU A 106 -23.43 13.13 1.45
C GLU A 106 -23.66 11.93 0.50
N LEU A 107 -23.67 12.15 -0.81
CA LEU A 107 -23.78 11.10 -1.82
C LEU A 107 -22.60 10.11 -1.75
N ILE A 108 -21.37 10.62 -1.66
CA ILE A 108 -20.18 9.76 -1.48
C ILE A 108 -20.33 8.90 -0.23
N ARG A 109 -20.76 9.48 0.89
CA ARG A 109 -20.97 8.73 2.15
C ARG A 109 -22.04 7.65 1.99
N LYS A 110 -23.16 8.01 1.38
CA LYS A 110 -24.27 7.07 1.11
C LYS A 110 -23.79 5.90 0.23
N MET A 111 -23.08 6.18 -0.85
CA MET A 111 -22.52 5.14 -1.72
C MET A 111 -21.56 4.21 -0.98
N CYS A 112 -20.70 4.75 -0.12
CA CYS A 112 -19.76 3.95 0.68
C CYS A 112 -20.46 3.08 1.73
N LEU A 113 -21.50 3.59 2.38
CA LEU A 113 -22.26 2.84 3.38
C LEU A 113 -23.07 1.71 2.75
N SER A 114 -23.70 1.99 1.58
CA SER A 114 -24.47 0.99 0.84
C SER A 114 -23.58 -0.06 0.17
N ASN A 115 -22.31 0.25 -0.10
CA ASN A 115 -21.37 -0.62 -0.80
C ASN A 115 -20.01 -0.67 -0.08
N PRO A 116 -19.90 -1.38 1.06
CA PRO A 116 -18.69 -1.38 1.90
C PRO A 116 -17.43 -1.88 1.19
N THR A 117 -17.58 -2.61 0.09
CA THR A 117 -16.47 -3.16 -0.69
C THR A 117 -15.97 -2.22 -1.80
N TRP A 118 -16.64 -1.08 -2.02
CA TRP A 118 -16.23 -0.16 -3.08
C TRP A 118 -15.06 0.69 -2.65
N GLY A 119 -14.03 0.71 -3.50
CA GLY A 119 -12.91 1.64 -3.35
C GLY A 119 -13.18 3.00 -4.01
N ALA A 120 -12.33 4.00 -3.75
CA ALA A 120 -12.45 5.33 -4.33
C ALA A 120 -12.55 5.35 -5.87
N PRO A 121 -11.82 4.52 -6.63
CA PRO A 121 -11.96 4.48 -8.09
C PRO A 121 -13.37 4.12 -8.56
N ARG A 122 -14.02 3.17 -7.87
CA ARG A 122 -15.36 2.71 -8.26
C ARG A 122 -16.42 3.75 -7.92
N VAL A 123 -16.37 4.30 -6.71
CA VAL A 123 -17.28 5.41 -6.32
C VAL A 123 -17.10 6.62 -7.24
N HIS A 124 -15.88 6.94 -7.64
CA HIS A 124 -15.58 7.99 -8.61
C HIS A 124 -16.21 7.71 -9.98
N GLY A 125 -16.06 6.47 -10.47
CA GLY A 125 -16.68 6.06 -11.74
C GLY A 125 -18.21 6.22 -11.76
N GLU A 126 -18.88 5.86 -10.66
CA GLU A 126 -20.33 6.04 -10.51
C GLU A 126 -20.73 7.53 -10.47
N LEU A 127 -19.95 8.37 -9.79
CA LEU A 127 -20.19 9.82 -9.77
C LEU A 127 -20.05 10.43 -11.17
N LEU A 128 -19.07 10.01 -11.96
CA LEU A 128 -18.92 10.44 -13.36
C LEU A 128 -20.13 10.02 -14.20
N LYS A 129 -20.69 8.81 -13.99
CA LYS A 129 -21.91 8.35 -14.66
C LYS A 129 -23.16 9.16 -14.29
N LEU A 130 -23.16 9.76 -13.10
CA LEU A 130 -24.19 10.69 -12.63
C LEU A 130 -23.95 12.14 -13.10
N GLY A 131 -22.94 12.38 -13.95
CA GLY A 131 -22.62 13.72 -14.45
C GLY A 131 -21.89 14.62 -13.43
N LEU A 132 -21.39 14.04 -12.32
CA LEU A 132 -20.68 14.77 -11.26
C LEU A 132 -19.17 14.67 -11.48
N ASP A 133 -18.55 15.75 -12.00
CA ASP A 133 -17.10 15.83 -12.19
C ASP A 133 -16.39 16.14 -10.87
N VAL A 134 -15.98 15.10 -10.19
CA VAL A 134 -15.25 15.17 -8.92
C VAL A 134 -13.98 14.34 -9.03
N SER A 135 -12.84 14.86 -8.61
CA SER A 135 -11.60 14.07 -8.65
C SER A 135 -11.62 12.87 -7.71
N GLN A 136 -10.98 11.78 -8.10
CA GLN A 136 -10.83 10.57 -7.27
C GLN A 136 -10.21 10.86 -5.89
N SER A 137 -9.29 11.83 -5.80
CA SER A 137 -8.71 12.28 -4.53
C SER A 137 -9.75 12.92 -3.60
N THR A 138 -10.70 13.67 -4.15
CA THR A 138 -11.83 14.23 -3.39
C THR A 138 -12.73 13.12 -2.87
N VAL A 139 -13.05 12.11 -3.70
CA VAL A 139 -13.81 10.92 -3.28
C VAL A 139 -13.10 10.22 -2.13
N SER A 140 -11.81 9.93 -2.27
CA SER A 140 -11.00 9.28 -1.22
C SER A 140 -10.97 10.06 0.10
N LYS A 141 -11.00 11.41 0.03
CA LYS A 141 -11.04 12.29 1.20
C LYS A 141 -12.35 12.16 1.99
N TYR A 142 -13.50 12.03 1.30
CA TYR A 142 -14.83 12.02 1.93
C TYR A 142 -15.42 10.62 2.12
N MET A 143 -14.75 9.57 1.68
CA MET A 143 -15.14 8.20 1.96
C MET A 143 -15.18 7.92 3.47
N VAL A 144 -16.20 7.19 3.89
CA VAL A 144 -16.30 6.70 5.27
C VAL A 144 -15.27 5.58 5.46
N ARG A 145 -14.27 5.83 6.28
CA ARG A 145 -13.31 4.81 6.71
C ARG A 145 -13.78 4.19 8.03
N PRO A 146 -13.80 2.86 8.17
CA PRO A 146 -14.11 2.23 9.45
C PRO A 146 -13.14 2.73 10.52
N ARG A 147 -13.68 3.18 11.65
CA ARG A 147 -12.90 3.74 12.78
C ARG A 147 -12.04 2.72 13.53
N LYS A 148 -12.34 1.42 13.37
CA LYS A 148 -11.50 0.38 13.98
C LYS A 148 -10.29 0.18 13.08
N PRO A 149 -9.05 0.24 13.62
CA PRO A 149 -7.90 -0.23 12.88
C PRO A 149 -8.23 -1.67 12.45
N PRO A 150 -7.98 -2.03 11.19
CA PRO A 150 -8.15 -3.43 10.82
C PRO A 150 -7.29 -4.23 11.79
N SER A 151 -7.87 -5.25 12.40
CA SER A 151 -7.10 -6.36 12.93
C SER A 151 -6.07 -6.72 11.86
N GLN A 152 -5.03 -7.45 12.20
CA GLN A 152 -3.99 -7.90 11.28
C GLN A 152 -4.48 -7.94 9.81
N THR A 153 -3.84 -7.19 8.90
CA THR A 153 -4.28 -7.17 7.50
C THR A 153 -4.23 -8.59 6.95
N TRP A 154 -5.15 -8.94 6.05
CA TRP A 154 -5.18 -10.25 5.40
C TRP A 154 -3.81 -10.65 4.83
N ARG A 155 -3.11 -9.71 4.21
CA ARG A 155 -1.75 -9.92 3.71
C ARG A 155 -0.75 -10.28 4.80
N THR A 156 -0.84 -9.63 5.95
CA THR A 156 0.03 -9.90 7.11
C THR A 156 -0.31 -11.27 7.72
N PHE A 157 -1.60 -11.60 7.82
CA PHE A 157 -2.06 -12.92 8.28
C PHE A 157 -1.49 -14.03 7.39
N LEU A 158 -1.68 -13.92 6.07
CA LEU A 158 -1.14 -14.91 5.11
C LEU A 158 0.38 -15.05 5.23
N LYS A 159 1.11 -13.93 5.34
CA LYS A 159 2.58 -13.95 5.46
C LYS A 159 3.04 -14.66 6.73
N ASN A 160 2.36 -14.44 7.85
CA ASN A 160 2.75 -15.00 9.14
C ASN A 160 2.39 -16.49 9.27
N HIS A 161 1.34 -16.95 8.58
CA HIS A 161 0.81 -18.30 8.75
C HIS A 161 0.93 -19.20 7.51
N ILE A 162 1.66 -18.77 6.47
CA ILE A 162 1.75 -19.44 5.18
C ILE A 162 2.13 -20.93 5.27
N LYS A 163 2.97 -21.31 6.23
CA LYS A 163 3.40 -22.69 6.45
C LYS A 163 2.36 -23.59 7.11
N GLN A 164 1.39 -22.97 7.77
CA GLN A 164 0.36 -23.65 8.56
C GLN A 164 -1.04 -23.44 7.98
N LEU A 165 -1.11 -22.84 6.80
CA LEU A 165 -2.35 -22.46 6.14
C LEU A 165 -2.57 -23.36 4.93
N VAL A 166 -3.76 -23.93 4.87
CA VAL A 166 -4.27 -24.72 3.75
C VAL A 166 -5.55 -24.09 3.24
N SER A 167 -5.74 -24.05 1.93
CA SER A 167 -7.01 -23.69 1.31
C SER A 167 -7.67 -24.91 0.72
N VAL A 168 -8.97 -24.98 0.86
CA VAL A 168 -9.81 -25.94 0.14
C VAL A 168 -10.79 -25.20 -0.75
N ASP A 169 -11.06 -25.79 -1.90
CA ASP A 169 -11.97 -25.21 -2.87
C ASP A 169 -12.54 -26.31 -3.78
N PHE A 170 -13.70 -26.04 -4.37
CA PHE A 170 -14.32 -26.87 -5.39
C PHE A 170 -14.30 -26.18 -6.73
N PHE A 171 -14.07 -26.95 -7.78
CA PHE A 171 -14.34 -26.47 -9.13
C PHE A 171 -15.05 -27.55 -9.95
N VAL A 172 -15.77 -27.11 -10.96
CA VAL A 172 -16.63 -27.98 -11.79
C VAL A 172 -15.96 -28.24 -13.14
N VAL A 173 -16.07 -29.47 -13.60
CA VAL A 173 -15.62 -29.93 -14.90
C VAL A 173 -16.79 -30.65 -15.60
N HIS A 174 -17.02 -30.34 -16.85
CA HIS A 174 -18.03 -31.03 -17.67
C HIS A 174 -17.41 -32.24 -18.36
N THR A 175 -18.15 -33.34 -18.39
CA THR A 175 -17.81 -34.49 -19.22
C THR A 175 -18.33 -34.32 -20.65
N ILE A 176 -17.90 -35.20 -21.55
CA ILE A 176 -18.41 -35.25 -22.93
C ILE A 176 -19.95 -35.45 -22.97
N ASP A 177 -20.51 -36.13 -21.99
CA ASP A 177 -21.96 -36.37 -21.85
C ASP A 177 -22.65 -35.26 -21.06
N PHE A 178 -22.02 -34.09 -20.89
CA PHE A 178 -22.51 -32.91 -20.15
C PHE A 178 -22.83 -33.16 -18.67
N LYS A 179 -22.35 -34.23 -18.08
CA LYS A 179 -22.43 -34.44 -16.63
C LYS A 179 -21.46 -33.50 -15.92
N LEU A 180 -21.86 -33.07 -14.70
CA LEU A 180 -21.04 -32.21 -13.85
C LEU A 180 -20.21 -33.06 -12.91
N LEU A 181 -18.90 -32.89 -12.97
CA LEU A 181 -17.96 -33.46 -12.02
C LEU A 181 -17.43 -32.37 -11.11
N PHE A 182 -17.45 -32.60 -9.82
CA PHE A 182 -16.93 -31.70 -8.80
C PHE A 182 -15.55 -32.17 -8.36
N VAL A 183 -14.58 -31.30 -8.46
CA VAL A 183 -13.21 -31.57 -8.03
C VAL A 183 -12.96 -30.84 -6.72
N PHE A 184 -12.72 -31.58 -5.65
CA PHE A 184 -12.25 -31.05 -4.37
C PHE A 184 -10.74 -30.92 -4.40
N LEU A 185 -10.22 -29.79 -3.98
CA LEU A 185 -8.80 -29.46 -4.03
C LEU A 185 -8.33 -28.96 -2.67
N VAL A 186 -7.24 -29.53 -2.16
CA VAL A 186 -6.57 -29.12 -0.91
C VAL A 186 -5.18 -28.60 -1.24
N LEU A 187 -4.96 -27.32 -1.05
CA LEU A 187 -3.72 -26.62 -1.40
C LEU A 187 -3.01 -26.09 -0.14
N ALA A 188 -1.79 -26.55 0.13
CA ALA A 188 -0.91 -25.92 1.11
C ALA A 188 -0.34 -24.62 0.52
N HIS A 189 -0.41 -23.55 1.30
CA HIS A 189 0.14 -22.26 0.89
C HIS A 189 1.67 -22.29 0.90
N ASP A 190 2.28 -23.10 1.77
CA ASP A 190 3.71 -23.38 1.73
C ASP A 190 4.08 -24.05 0.41
N ARG A 191 4.97 -23.41 -0.33
CA ARG A 191 5.40 -23.81 -1.66
C ARG A 191 4.28 -24.19 -2.64
N ARG A 192 3.00 -23.87 -2.30
CA ARG A 192 1.82 -24.10 -3.16
C ARG A 192 1.64 -25.55 -3.58
N ARG A 193 1.81 -26.47 -2.64
CA ARG A 193 1.67 -27.90 -2.89
C ARG A 193 0.21 -28.32 -2.84
N VAL A 194 -0.25 -29.02 -3.83
CA VAL A 194 -1.50 -29.76 -3.78
C VAL A 194 -1.29 -30.95 -2.85
N ILE A 195 -1.98 -30.95 -1.71
CA ILE A 195 -1.88 -32.03 -0.70
C ILE A 195 -2.79 -33.17 -1.10
N HIS A 196 -4.00 -32.84 -1.50
CA HIS A 196 -5.04 -33.81 -1.83
C HIS A 196 -5.97 -33.24 -2.90
N PHE A 197 -6.51 -34.12 -3.72
CA PHE A 197 -7.64 -33.83 -4.60
C PHE A 197 -8.48 -35.09 -4.76
N ASN A 198 -9.76 -34.91 -5.01
CA ASN A 198 -10.63 -35.99 -5.40
C ASN A 198 -11.78 -35.47 -6.27
N VAL A 199 -12.43 -36.37 -6.98
CA VAL A 199 -13.51 -36.08 -7.92
C VAL A 199 -14.77 -36.86 -7.51
N THR A 200 -15.91 -36.14 -7.54
CA THR A 200 -17.22 -36.74 -7.27
C THR A 200 -18.31 -36.16 -8.20
N GLU A 201 -19.36 -36.90 -8.43
CA GLU A 201 -20.59 -36.42 -9.06
C GLU A 201 -21.53 -35.76 -8.03
N HIS A 202 -21.41 -36.17 -6.75
CA HIS A 202 -22.30 -35.74 -5.66
C HIS A 202 -21.49 -35.19 -4.49
N PRO A 203 -21.17 -33.89 -4.47
CA PRO A 203 -20.44 -33.26 -3.38
C PRO A 203 -21.40 -33.08 -2.17
N THR A 204 -21.19 -33.84 -1.11
CA THR A 204 -21.90 -33.69 0.17
C THR A 204 -20.94 -33.25 1.26
N ALA A 205 -21.46 -32.71 2.38
CA ALA A 205 -20.63 -32.30 3.51
C ALA A 205 -19.91 -33.51 4.14
N GLU A 206 -20.55 -34.69 4.19
CA GLU A 206 -19.94 -35.93 4.67
C GLU A 206 -18.78 -36.36 3.75
N TRP A 207 -18.99 -36.30 2.43
CA TRP A 207 -17.96 -36.62 1.47
C TRP A 207 -16.77 -35.67 1.59
N ALA A 208 -17.03 -34.36 1.70
CA ALA A 208 -15.98 -33.34 1.87
C ALA A 208 -15.22 -33.54 3.20
N ALA A 209 -15.91 -33.87 4.29
CA ALA A 209 -15.30 -34.20 5.57
C ALA A 209 -14.38 -35.44 5.47
N ALA A 210 -14.81 -36.48 4.76
CA ALA A 210 -13.98 -37.64 4.50
C ALA A 210 -12.72 -37.29 3.67
N GLN A 211 -12.84 -36.39 2.69
CA GLN A 211 -11.69 -35.92 1.92
C GLN A 211 -10.70 -35.10 2.79
N LEU A 212 -11.20 -34.33 3.75
CA LEU A 212 -10.34 -33.61 4.70
C LEU A 212 -9.52 -34.57 5.56
N MET A 213 -10.11 -35.67 6.04
CA MET A 213 -9.40 -36.72 6.76
C MET A 213 -8.34 -37.40 5.91
N GLN A 214 -8.67 -37.71 4.65
CA GLN A 214 -7.72 -38.33 3.72
C GLN A 214 -6.55 -37.41 3.35
N ALA A 215 -6.78 -36.09 3.35
CA ALA A 215 -5.74 -35.12 3.07
C ALA A 215 -4.67 -35.03 4.17
N PHE A 216 -5.04 -35.33 5.42
CA PHE A 216 -4.16 -35.20 6.59
C PHE A 216 -4.18 -36.50 7.42
N PRO A 217 -3.69 -37.64 6.88
CA PRO A 217 -3.47 -38.81 7.65
C PRO A 217 -2.35 -38.58 8.69
N TRP A 218 -2.47 -39.12 9.90
CA TRP A 218 -1.38 -39.13 10.88
C TRP A 218 -0.98 -37.77 11.44
N ASP A 219 -1.76 -37.18 12.32
CA ASP A 219 -1.41 -36.02 13.19
C ASP A 219 -0.64 -34.86 12.54
N THR A 220 -0.84 -34.60 11.27
CA THR A 220 -0.25 -33.50 10.54
C THR A 220 -1.27 -32.45 10.03
N PRO A 221 -2.35 -32.17 10.79
CA PRO A 221 -3.34 -31.20 10.34
C PRO A 221 -2.74 -29.79 10.28
N PRO A 222 -3.19 -28.96 9.34
CA PRO A 222 -2.80 -27.56 9.31
C PRO A 222 -3.43 -26.84 10.50
N ARG A 223 -2.83 -25.75 10.94
CA ARG A 223 -3.45 -24.92 11.97
C ARG A 223 -4.68 -24.16 11.45
N TYR A 224 -4.65 -23.74 10.19
CA TYR A 224 -5.68 -22.93 9.58
C TYR A 224 -6.17 -23.55 8.27
N LEU A 225 -7.50 -23.63 8.13
CA LEU A 225 -8.18 -24.07 6.92
C LEU A 225 -8.99 -22.91 6.35
N LEU A 226 -8.61 -22.48 5.15
CA LEU A 226 -9.26 -21.38 4.45
C LEU A 226 -10.23 -21.96 3.40
N HIS A 227 -11.49 -21.56 3.48
CA HIS A 227 -12.50 -21.90 2.48
C HIS A 227 -13.56 -20.79 2.37
N ASP A 228 -14.37 -20.87 1.35
CA ASP A 228 -15.51 -20.00 1.15
C ASP A 228 -16.72 -20.43 2.01
N ARG A 229 -17.85 -19.77 1.79
CA ARG A 229 -19.10 -20.04 2.51
C ARG A 229 -20.04 -20.93 1.71
N ASP A 230 -19.53 -21.81 0.87
CA ASP A 230 -20.36 -22.75 0.13
C ASP A 230 -21.07 -23.71 1.12
N ARG A 231 -22.31 -24.08 0.77
CA ARG A 231 -23.13 -25.01 1.56
C ARG A 231 -22.53 -26.41 1.64
N ILE A 232 -21.68 -26.78 0.73
CA ILE A 232 -20.92 -28.03 0.73
C ILE A 232 -20.09 -28.17 2.01
N TYR A 233 -19.61 -27.05 2.58
CA TYR A 233 -18.92 -27.01 3.87
C TYR A 233 -19.91 -26.90 5.04
N GLY A 234 -20.87 -27.84 5.10
CA GLY A 234 -21.90 -27.91 6.14
C GLY A 234 -21.37 -28.26 7.51
N ASP A 235 -22.30 -28.50 8.45
CA ASP A 235 -21.96 -28.75 9.86
C ASP A 235 -21.08 -29.98 10.06
N THR A 236 -21.27 -31.03 9.27
CA THR A 236 -20.44 -32.27 9.32
C THR A 236 -18.98 -31.95 8.96
N PHE A 237 -18.74 -31.13 7.92
CA PHE A 237 -17.40 -30.73 7.54
C PHE A 237 -16.72 -29.87 8.62
N ARG A 238 -17.47 -28.94 9.22
CA ARG A 238 -16.97 -28.07 10.31
C ARG A 238 -16.68 -28.85 11.57
N ALA A 239 -17.57 -29.78 11.95
CA ALA A 239 -17.33 -30.67 13.08
C ALA A 239 -16.04 -31.48 12.86
N GLN A 240 -15.83 -32.01 11.66
CA GLN A 240 -14.61 -32.76 11.33
C GLN A 240 -13.37 -31.89 11.42
N ALA A 241 -13.37 -30.64 10.87
CA ALA A 241 -12.27 -29.72 11.00
C ALA A 241 -11.94 -29.38 12.46
N SER A 242 -13.00 -29.18 13.29
CA SER A 242 -12.87 -28.94 14.73
C SER A 242 -12.27 -30.14 15.47
N ASN A 243 -12.72 -31.36 15.16
CA ASN A 243 -12.19 -32.60 15.74
C ASN A 243 -10.70 -32.80 15.43
N MET A 244 -10.26 -32.33 14.25
CA MET A 244 -8.84 -32.29 13.83
C MET A 244 -8.07 -31.09 14.39
N GLN A 245 -8.68 -30.33 15.30
CA GLN A 245 -8.09 -29.09 15.87
C GLN A 245 -7.68 -28.03 14.82
N ILE A 246 -8.33 -28.03 13.68
CA ILE A 246 -8.09 -27.07 12.61
C ILE A 246 -8.97 -25.85 12.84
N THR A 247 -8.35 -24.67 12.86
CA THR A 247 -9.09 -23.40 12.94
C THR A 247 -9.59 -23.01 11.56
N GLU A 248 -10.89 -22.96 11.36
CA GLU A 248 -11.48 -22.49 10.11
C GLU A 248 -11.32 -20.98 9.95
N VAL A 249 -10.95 -20.58 8.75
CA VAL A 249 -10.85 -19.18 8.33
C VAL A 249 -11.78 -18.97 7.15
N LEU A 250 -12.98 -18.45 7.45
CA LEU A 250 -13.98 -18.17 6.42
C LEU A 250 -13.64 -16.90 5.66
N THR A 251 -13.70 -16.97 4.34
CA THR A 251 -13.56 -15.78 3.51
C THR A 251 -14.76 -14.84 3.72
N ALA A 252 -14.51 -13.53 3.59
CA ALA A 252 -15.58 -12.55 3.60
C ALA A 252 -16.48 -12.76 2.35
N PRO A 253 -17.78 -12.51 2.46
CA PRO A 253 -18.68 -12.64 1.31
C PRO A 253 -18.19 -11.81 0.12
N ARG A 254 -18.24 -12.39 -1.08
CA ARG A 254 -17.82 -11.75 -2.35
C ARG A 254 -16.37 -11.23 -2.34
N SER A 255 -15.46 -11.94 -1.67
CA SER A 255 -14.06 -11.56 -1.52
C SER A 255 -13.11 -12.60 -2.11
N PRO A 256 -13.12 -12.84 -3.43
CA PRO A 256 -12.29 -13.86 -4.07
C PRO A 256 -10.79 -13.61 -3.87
N TRP A 257 -10.37 -12.36 -3.66
CA TRP A 257 -8.97 -12.04 -3.37
C TRP A 257 -8.43 -12.64 -2.05
N GLN A 258 -9.28 -13.25 -1.24
CA GLN A 258 -8.86 -13.92 0.00
C GLN A 258 -8.39 -15.36 -0.24
N THR A 259 -8.78 -15.97 -1.38
CA THR A 259 -8.35 -17.30 -1.82
C THR A 259 -7.47 -17.28 -3.09
N PRO A 260 -6.55 -16.31 -3.28
CA PRO A 260 -5.90 -16.08 -4.56
C PRO A 260 -5.01 -17.24 -5.02
N TYR A 261 -4.54 -18.07 -4.10
CA TYR A 261 -3.64 -19.19 -4.44
C TYR A 261 -4.40 -20.37 -5.03
N VAL A 262 -5.50 -20.76 -4.42
CA VAL A 262 -6.31 -21.88 -4.92
C VAL A 262 -7.03 -21.49 -6.21
N GLU A 263 -7.58 -20.27 -6.30
CA GLU A 263 -8.20 -19.77 -7.53
C GLU A 263 -7.21 -19.70 -8.70
N ARG A 264 -5.99 -19.22 -8.43
CA ARG A 264 -4.94 -19.21 -9.45
C ARG A 264 -4.54 -20.60 -9.89
N LEU A 265 -4.50 -21.57 -8.98
CA LEU A 265 -4.23 -22.96 -9.30
C LEU A 265 -5.34 -23.54 -10.19
N ILE A 266 -6.61 -23.33 -9.81
CA ILE A 266 -7.77 -23.76 -10.62
C ILE A 266 -7.70 -23.14 -12.02
N GLY A 267 -7.39 -21.84 -12.11
CA GLY A 267 -7.18 -21.17 -13.38
C GLY A 267 -6.03 -21.75 -14.21
N SER A 268 -4.95 -22.24 -13.55
CA SER A 268 -3.85 -22.95 -14.24
C SER A 268 -4.29 -24.33 -14.70
N ILE A 269 -4.97 -25.09 -13.86
CA ILE A 269 -5.52 -26.41 -14.23
C ILE A 269 -6.41 -26.30 -15.48
N ARG A 270 -7.28 -25.30 -15.54
CA ARG A 270 -8.14 -25.08 -16.71
C ARG A 270 -7.31 -24.78 -17.94
N ARG A 271 -6.56 -23.69 -17.94
CA ARG A 271 -5.83 -23.21 -19.12
C ARG A 271 -4.70 -24.15 -19.59
N GLU A 272 -4.02 -24.82 -18.66
CA GLU A 272 -2.82 -25.61 -18.99
C GLU A 272 -3.13 -27.11 -19.11
N CYS A 273 -4.35 -27.54 -18.81
CA CYS A 273 -4.73 -28.97 -18.87
C CYS A 273 -6.14 -29.17 -19.44
N LEU A 274 -7.17 -28.75 -18.72
CA LEU A 274 -8.55 -29.15 -19.04
C LEU A 274 -9.10 -28.56 -20.35
N ASP A 275 -8.66 -27.36 -20.72
CA ASP A 275 -9.08 -26.72 -22.00
C ASP A 275 -8.52 -27.47 -23.23
N HIS A 276 -7.61 -28.41 -23.03
CA HIS A 276 -6.95 -29.20 -24.12
C HIS A 276 -7.34 -30.68 -24.11
N ILE A 277 -8.21 -31.11 -23.21
CA ILE A 277 -8.50 -32.53 -23.01
C ILE A 277 -10.02 -32.74 -22.88
N ILE A 278 -10.49 -33.84 -23.48
CA ILE A 278 -11.89 -34.27 -23.34
C ILE A 278 -12.02 -35.20 -22.13
N VAL A 279 -12.85 -34.82 -21.18
CA VAL A 279 -13.11 -35.61 -19.98
C VAL A 279 -14.27 -36.59 -20.21
N MET A 280 -14.03 -37.87 -20.09
CA MET A 280 -15.03 -38.91 -20.32
C MET A 280 -15.84 -39.23 -19.05
N ASN A 281 -15.18 -39.38 -17.91
CA ASN A 281 -15.78 -39.80 -16.65
C ASN A 281 -14.87 -39.44 -15.45
N VAL A 282 -15.33 -39.76 -14.24
CA VAL A 282 -14.62 -39.54 -12.97
C VAL A 282 -13.20 -40.13 -13.00
N SER A 283 -13.05 -41.38 -13.48
CA SER A 283 -11.76 -42.08 -13.48
C SER A 283 -10.77 -41.43 -14.47
N SER A 284 -11.25 -41.02 -15.65
CA SER A 284 -10.43 -40.31 -16.61
C SER A 284 -9.96 -38.96 -16.06
N LEU A 285 -10.87 -38.19 -15.43
CA LEU A 285 -10.52 -36.91 -14.84
C LEU A 285 -9.51 -37.07 -13.70
N ARG A 286 -9.68 -38.07 -12.81
CA ARG A 286 -8.69 -38.35 -11.75
C ARG A 286 -7.29 -38.65 -12.33
N ARG A 287 -7.20 -39.47 -13.36
CA ARG A 287 -5.94 -39.81 -14.02
C ARG A 287 -5.28 -38.56 -14.63
N ILE A 288 -6.03 -37.77 -15.35
CA ILE A 288 -5.59 -36.52 -15.98
C ILE A 288 -5.04 -35.57 -14.93
N LEU A 289 -5.82 -35.28 -13.86
CA LEU A 289 -5.42 -34.39 -12.79
C LEU A 289 -4.20 -34.92 -12.03
N LYS A 290 -4.11 -36.23 -11.80
CA LYS A 290 -2.92 -36.83 -11.18
C LYS A 290 -1.67 -36.57 -12.00
N SER A 291 -1.72 -36.82 -13.31
CA SER A 291 -0.62 -36.56 -14.23
C SER A 291 -0.23 -35.08 -14.26
N PHE A 292 -1.25 -34.19 -14.28
CA PHE A 292 -1.02 -32.76 -14.21
C PHE A 292 -0.39 -32.32 -12.87
N PHE A 293 -0.81 -32.85 -11.74
CA PHE A 293 -0.24 -32.49 -10.43
C PHE A 293 1.19 -33.03 -10.26
N ASP A 294 1.51 -34.19 -10.84
CA ASP A 294 2.89 -34.69 -10.89
C ASP A 294 3.80 -33.72 -11.68
N TYR A 295 3.35 -33.24 -12.83
CA TYR A 295 4.01 -32.18 -13.59
C TYR A 295 4.08 -30.87 -12.79
N TYR A 296 2.97 -30.41 -12.23
CA TYR A 296 2.86 -29.18 -11.45
C TYR A 296 3.86 -29.15 -10.29
N HIS A 297 3.97 -30.27 -9.55
CA HIS A 297 4.87 -30.35 -8.41
C HIS A 297 6.34 -30.47 -8.79
N SER A 298 6.66 -31.22 -9.85
CA SER A 298 8.03 -31.64 -10.10
C SER A 298 8.69 -30.88 -11.26
N SER A 299 7.91 -30.26 -12.13
CA SER A 299 8.43 -29.68 -13.39
C SER A 299 8.05 -28.22 -13.61
N ARG A 300 6.82 -27.84 -13.25
CA ARG A 300 6.30 -26.50 -13.50
C ARG A 300 6.98 -25.46 -12.63
N THR A 301 7.58 -24.46 -13.26
CA THR A 301 8.23 -23.35 -12.55
C THR A 301 7.24 -22.27 -12.14
N HIS A 302 7.44 -21.67 -10.97
CA HIS A 302 6.58 -20.65 -10.40
C HIS A 302 7.35 -19.36 -10.10
N LEU A 303 6.90 -18.23 -10.60
CA LEU A 303 7.52 -16.93 -10.34
C LEU A 303 7.66 -16.62 -8.84
N ALA A 304 6.64 -16.98 -8.06
CA ALA A 304 6.63 -16.71 -6.62
C ALA A 304 7.51 -17.69 -5.80
N LEU A 305 8.05 -18.72 -6.42
CA LEU A 305 9.02 -19.65 -5.84
C LEU A 305 10.43 -19.42 -6.41
N ALA A 306 10.75 -18.18 -6.80
CA ALA A 306 12.03 -17.84 -7.45
C ALA A 306 12.30 -18.67 -8.71
N LYS A 307 11.26 -18.97 -9.51
CA LYS A 307 11.28 -19.80 -10.71
C LYS A 307 11.58 -21.29 -10.45
N ASP A 308 11.42 -21.74 -9.21
CA ASP A 308 11.50 -23.16 -8.85
C ASP A 308 10.12 -23.84 -8.91
N ALA A 309 10.08 -25.16 -8.84
CA ALA A 309 8.87 -25.94 -8.70
C ALA A 309 8.47 -26.11 -7.21
N PRO A 310 7.21 -26.50 -6.89
CA PRO A 310 6.80 -26.81 -5.53
C PRO A 310 7.71 -27.84 -4.85
N LYS A 311 8.12 -28.89 -5.56
CA LYS A 311 9.24 -29.76 -5.18
C LYS A 311 10.52 -29.15 -5.75
N PRO A 312 11.50 -28.73 -4.92
CA PRO A 312 12.69 -28.09 -5.39
C PRO A 312 13.45 -28.96 -6.40
N ARG A 313 13.94 -28.32 -7.45
CA ARG A 313 14.74 -28.98 -8.49
C ARG A 313 16.18 -28.49 -8.41
N PRO A 314 17.18 -29.42 -8.44
CA PRO A 314 18.56 -29.01 -8.52
C PRO A 314 18.87 -28.38 -9.89
N ILE A 315 19.75 -27.38 -9.88
CA ILE A 315 20.28 -26.77 -11.10
C ILE A 315 21.24 -27.79 -11.73
N GLN A 316 21.03 -28.12 -12.98
CA GLN A 316 21.90 -29.02 -13.75
C GLN A 316 22.92 -28.20 -14.55
N PRO A 317 24.20 -28.24 -14.20
CA PRO A 317 25.23 -27.48 -14.90
C PRO A 317 25.47 -28.05 -16.32
N PRO A 318 26.07 -27.29 -17.24
CA PRO A 318 26.33 -27.72 -18.61
C PRO A 318 27.11 -29.04 -18.71
N GLN A 319 27.96 -29.33 -17.75
CA GLN A 319 28.77 -30.54 -17.67
C GLN A 319 27.95 -31.83 -17.42
N ALA A 320 26.71 -31.68 -16.97
CA ALA A 320 25.82 -32.83 -16.72
C ALA A 320 25.31 -33.53 -18.01
N GLY A 321 25.69 -33.02 -19.19
CA GLY A 321 25.38 -33.65 -20.46
C GLY A 321 24.43 -32.85 -21.35
N ARG A 322 23.91 -33.52 -22.39
CA ARG A 322 22.96 -32.89 -23.34
C ARG A 322 21.58 -32.65 -22.74
N VAL A 323 20.89 -31.64 -23.23
CA VAL A 323 19.50 -31.38 -22.87
C VAL A 323 18.60 -32.40 -23.57
N VAL A 324 17.76 -33.05 -22.79
CA VAL A 324 16.74 -34.01 -23.25
C VAL A 324 15.35 -33.49 -22.87
N GLU A 325 14.46 -33.62 -23.79
CA GLU A 325 13.03 -33.29 -23.62
C GLU A 325 12.27 -34.53 -23.16
N LEU A 326 11.46 -34.37 -22.11
CA LEU A 326 10.68 -35.46 -21.51
C LEU A 326 9.20 -35.04 -21.53
N PRO A 327 8.34 -35.75 -22.28
CA PRO A 327 6.91 -35.43 -22.31
C PRO A 327 6.25 -35.65 -20.94
N GLN A 328 5.35 -34.76 -20.59
CA GLN A 328 4.57 -34.75 -19.37
C GLN A 328 3.10 -34.54 -19.74
N VAL A 329 2.16 -34.99 -18.89
CA VAL A 329 0.71 -34.82 -19.09
C VAL A 329 0.29 -35.27 -20.49
N ASP A 330 0.61 -36.50 -20.83
CA ASP A 330 0.33 -37.14 -22.12
C ASP A 330 0.85 -36.33 -23.34
N GLY A 331 2.00 -35.63 -23.17
CA GLY A 331 2.63 -34.82 -24.24
C GLY A 331 2.17 -33.38 -24.29
N LEU A 332 1.22 -32.97 -23.44
CA LEU A 332 0.74 -31.57 -23.41
C LEU A 332 1.82 -30.61 -22.88
N HIS A 333 2.68 -31.08 -21.99
CA HIS A 333 3.79 -30.33 -21.43
C HIS A 333 5.10 -31.12 -21.58
N HIS A 334 6.21 -30.41 -21.43
CA HIS A 334 7.54 -31.02 -21.51
C HIS A 334 8.40 -30.54 -20.34
N ARG A 335 9.20 -31.47 -19.82
CA ARG A 335 10.28 -31.21 -18.87
C ARG A 335 11.61 -31.32 -19.58
N TYR A 336 12.54 -30.46 -19.27
CA TYR A 336 13.89 -30.49 -19.80
C TYR A 336 14.88 -30.86 -18.70
N GLU A 337 15.75 -31.83 -18.98
CA GLU A 337 16.86 -32.26 -18.09
C GLU A 337 18.11 -32.51 -18.87
N ARG A 338 19.23 -32.41 -18.17
CA ARG A 338 20.51 -32.85 -18.75
C ARG A 338 20.75 -34.31 -18.44
N ARG A 339 21.18 -35.07 -19.44
CA ARG A 339 21.58 -36.48 -19.29
C ARG A 339 22.96 -36.70 -19.89
N ALA A 340 23.80 -37.46 -19.19
CA ALA A 340 25.04 -37.96 -19.75
C ALA A 340 24.73 -38.75 -21.02
N ALA A 341 25.64 -38.68 -22.02
CA ALA A 341 25.50 -39.41 -23.27
C ALA A 341 25.69 -40.89 -23.06
#